data_3363174433ce0ef816951e78bfab731c
#
_entry.id   3363174433ce0ef816951e78bfab731c
#
_cell.length_a   1.000
_cell.length_b   1.000
_cell.length_c   1.000
_cell.angle_alpha   90.00
_cell.angle_beta   90.00
_cell.angle_gamma   90.00
#
_symmetry.space_group_name_H-M   'P 1'
#
loop_
_entity.id
_entity.type
_entity.pdbx_description
1 polymer ?
#
loop_
_entity_poly.entity_id
_entity_poly.type
_entity_poly.pdbx_seq_one_letter_code
_entity_poly.pdbx_strand_id
1 'polypeptide(L)'
;MTTTYAALLRGINVGGKKKVPMAELKKLLSGLGHGGVQTYLNSGNAVFTSDSDDQDALAAGLEQAIEAHFGFTVSCLVRDGSYLGAIAGACPFPAADLEAKQLHVTYFSEPVTEDRFAAIDQQAFLPEEFRLGDRALYLYAPDGLGRSKLAEALNKPSVNKGITGTSRNWNTVLKLVQLTGGA
;
A
#
# COMPACT_ATOMS: atom_id res chain seq x y z
N MET A 1 21.75 11.92 3.68
CA MET A 1 21.37 11.72 2.26
C MET A 1 19.86 11.75 2.14
N THR A 2 19.38 12.33 1.08
CA THR A 2 17.94 12.44 0.84
C THR A 2 17.44 11.19 0.13
N THR A 3 16.41 10.57 0.67
CA THR A 3 15.78 9.38 0.10
C THR A 3 14.36 9.71 -0.36
N THR A 4 13.93 9.11 -1.47
CA THR A 4 12.57 9.26 -1.98
C THR A 4 11.69 8.13 -1.45
N TYR A 5 10.58 8.50 -0.87
CA TYR A 5 9.61 7.60 -0.25
C TYR A 5 8.24 7.69 -0.89
N ALA A 6 7.49 6.62 -0.82
CA ALA A 6 6.05 6.64 -1.04
C ALA A 6 5.31 6.47 0.28
N ALA A 7 4.32 7.32 0.50
CA ALA A 7 3.36 7.17 1.58
C ALA A 7 2.08 6.53 1.02
N LEU A 8 1.64 5.47 1.65
CA LEU A 8 0.44 4.72 1.29
C LEU A 8 -0.58 4.89 2.40
N LEU A 9 -1.66 5.60 2.11
CA LEU A 9 -2.74 5.86 3.06
C LEU A 9 -3.83 4.79 2.89
N ARG A 10 -4.37 4.33 4.01
CA ARG A 10 -5.41 3.30 4.00
C ARG A 10 -6.79 3.89 4.21
N GLY A 11 -7.73 3.50 3.35
CA GLY A 11 -9.16 3.73 3.58
C GLY A 11 -9.62 5.17 3.51
N ILE A 12 -8.93 6.01 2.73
CA ILE A 12 -9.36 7.39 2.51
C ILE A 12 -10.20 7.50 1.23
N ASN A 13 -11.04 8.54 1.19
CA ASN A 13 -11.87 8.88 0.01
C ASN A 13 -12.76 7.73 -0.48
N VAL A 14 -13.16 6.83 0.40
CA VAL A 14 -13.99 5.68 0.09
C VAL A 14 -15.37 5.84 0.72
N GLY A 15 -16.43 5.67 -0.09
CA GLY A 15 -17.80 5.72 0.41
C GLY A 15 -18.20 7.05 1.06
N GLY A 16 -17.57 8.14 0.66
CA GLY A 16 -17.83 9.47 1.23
C GLY A 16 -17.27 9.70 2.63
N LYS A 17 -16.51 8.73 3.16
CA LYS A 17 -15.88 8.81 4.48
C LYS A 17 -14.40 9.17 4.34
N LYS A 18 -13.81 9.75 5.42
CA LYS A 18 -12.41 10.11 5.54
C LYS A 18 -11.90 10.85 4.30
N LYS A 19 -12.54 11.97 3.99
CA LYS A 19 -12.16 12.79 2.84
C LYS A 19 -10.83 13.48 3.08
N VAL A 20 -9.85 13.13 2.27
CA VAL A 20 -8.51 13.73 2.24
C VAL A 20 -8.26 14.26 0.83
N PRO A 21 -8.51 15.56 0.58
CA PRO A 21 -8.16 16.15 -0.72
C PRO A 21 -6.65 16.05 -0.96
N MET A 22 -6.25 15.66 -2.17
CA MET A 22 -4.84 15.46 -2.49
C MET A 22 -4.02 16.75 -2.37
N ALA A 23 -4.62 17.91 -2.68
CA ALA A 23 -3.96 19.20 -2.49
C ALA A 23 -3.64 19.50 -1.03
N GLU A 24 -4.52 19.11 -0.11
CA GLU A 24 -4.30 19.28 1.32
C GLU A 24 -3.27 18.28 1.86
N LEU A 25 -3.30 17.05 1.38
CA LEU A 25 -2.27 16.06 1.71
C LEU A 25 -0.88 16.54 1.30
N LYS A 26 -0.76 17.12 0.12
CA LYS A 26 0.49 17.70 -0.36
C LYS A 26 0.97 18.83 0.56
N LYS A 27 0.07 19.71 0.99
CA LYS A 27 0.40 20.79 1.93
C LYS A 27 0.86 20.25 3.29
N LEU A 28 0.21 19.21 3.80
CA LEU A 28 0.60 18.58 5.07
C LEU A 28 2.02 18.03 5.01
N LEU A 29 2.34 17.27 3.95
CA LEU A 29 3.68 16.71 3.77
C LEU A 29 4.74 17.80 3.62
N SER A 30 4.46 18.85 2.85
CA SER A 30 5.35 20.00 2.72
C SER A 30 5.53 20.72 4.05
N GLY A 31 4.47 20.85 4.85
CA GLY A 31 4.51 21.46 6.18
C GLY A 31 5.31 20.66 7.20
N LEU A 32 5.46 19.34 6.99
CA LEU A 32 6.33 18.48 7.80
C LEU A 32 7.81 18.59 7.42
N GLY A 33 8.14 19.42 6.43
CA GLY A 33 9.51 19.62 5.97
C GLY A 33 9.97 18.68 4.87
N HIS A 34 9.06 17.90 4.29
CA HIS A 34 9.39 16.99 3.19
C HIS A 34 9.47 17.73 1.87
N GLY A 35 10.40 17.31 1.01
CA GLY A 35 10.61 17.89 -0.32
C GLY A 35 9.95 17.09 -1.43
N GLY A 36 9.90 17.70 -2.64
CA GLY A 36 9.49 17.02 -3.87
C GLY A 36 8.12 16.34 -3.82
N VAL A 37 7.18 16.87 -3.03
CA VAL A 37 5.90 16.21 -2.75
C VAL A 37 5.03 16.14 -3.99
N GLN A 38 4.61 14.92 -4.34
CA GLN A 38 3.65 14.63 -5.40
C GLN A 38 2.59 13.68 -4.87
N THR A 39 1.37 13.80 -5.36
CA THR A 39 0.28 12.88 -5.03
C THR A 39 -0.13 12.09 -6.29
N TYR A 40 -0.61 10.88 -6.08
CA TYR A 40 -1.05 10.00 -7.17
C TYR A 40 -2.31 9.26 -6.78
N LEU A 41 -3.40 9.54 -7.50
CA LEU A 41 -4.75 9.03 -7.30
C LEU A 41 -5.35 9.35 -5.91
N ASN A 42 -6.66 9.54 -5.88
CA ASN A 42 -7.41 9.82 -4.66
C ASN A 42 -7.42 8.66 -3.65
N SER A 43 -6.94 7.48 -4.03
CA SER A 43 -6.82 6.34 -3.12
C SER A 43 -5.74 6.49 -2.06
N GLY A 44 -4.97 7.59 -2.11
CA GLY A 44 -4.04 7.93 -1.05
C GLY A 44 -2.60 7.49 -1.27
N ASN A 45 -2.01 7.97 -2.36
CA ASN A 45 -0.58 7.77 -2.62
C ASN A 45 0.11 9.12 -2.70
N ALA A 46 1.21 9.27 -1.98
CA ALA A 46 2.06 10.45 -2.06
C ALA A 46 3.52 10.03 -2.15
N VAL A 47 4.30 10.79 -2.89
CA VAL A 47 5.75 10.61 -2.99
C VAL A 47 6.41 11.86 -2.47
N PHE A 48 7.46 11.69 -1.69
CA PHE A 48 8.20 12.80 -1.08
C PHE A 48 9.65 12.41 -0.81
N THR A 49 10.48 13.40 -0.54
CA THR A 49 11.87 13.19 -0.13
C THR A 49 12.05 13.56 1.34
N SER A 50 12.92 12.81 2.01
CA SER A 50 13.29 13.08 3.40
C SER A 50 14.73 12.65 3.65
N ASP A 51 15.38 13.31 4.62
CA ASP A 51 16.71 12.93 5.10
C ASP A 51 16.65 11.89 6.23
N SER A 52 15.45 11.63 6.75
CA SER A 52 15.24 10.56 7.73
C SER A 52 15.24 9.20 7.05
N ASP A 53 15.87 8.22 7.69
CA ASP A 53 15.88 6.82 7.27
C ASP A 53 14.86 5.96 8.06
N ASP A 54 14.17 6.55 9.02
CA ASP A 54 13.16 5.87 9.84
C ASP A 54 11.77 5.96 9.20
N GLN A 55 11.43 4.95 8.42
CA GLN A 55 10.16 4.88 7.69
C GLN A 55 8.94 4.84 8.62
N ASP A 56 9.08 4.20 9.79
CA ASP A 56 7.99 4.10 10.76
C ASP A 56 7.74 5.46 11.44
N ALA A 57 8.81 6.19 11.75
CA ALA A 57 8.69 7.55 12.28
C ALA A 57 8.07 8.50 11.25
N LEU A 58 8.43 8.37 9.97
CA LEU A 58 7.83 9.16 8.89
C LEU A 58 6.33 8.86 8.75
N ALA A 59 5.93 7.60 8.83
CA ALA A 59 4.53 7.20 8.80
C ALA A 59 3.76 7.74 10.01
N ALA A 60 4.31 7.62 11.21
CA ALA A 60 3.69 8.15 12.45
C ALA A 60 3.51 9.66 12.40
N GLY A 61 4.51 10.39 11.89
CA GLY A 61 4.43 11.84 11.72
C GLY A 61 3.30 12.25 10.78
N LEU A 62 3.14 11.54 9.67
CA LEU A 62 2.07 11.79 8.72
C LEU A 62 0.69 11.45 9.31
N GLU A 63 0.57 10.33 10.02
CA GLU A 63 -0.67 9.95 10.72
C GLU A 63 -1.12 11.01 11.71
N GLN A 64 -0.19 11.51 12.52
CA GLN A 64 -0.46 12.58 13.49
C GLN A 64 -0.89 13.88 12.82
N ALA A 65 -0.23 14.27 11.73
CA ALA A 65 -0.58 15.47 10.98
C ALA A 65 -1.98 15.37 10.36
N ILE A 66 -2.33 14.21 9.83
CA ILE A 66 -3.67 13.95 9.26
C ILE A 66 -4.72 14.04 10.37
N GLU A 67 -4.50 13.38 11.50
CA GLU A 67 -5.45 13.40 12.61
C GLU A 67 -5.66 14.83 13.14
N ALA A 68 -4.59 15.59 13.30
CA ALA A 68 -4.66 16.98 13.77
C ALA A 68 -5.40 17.89 12.78
N HIS A 69 -5.23 17.67 11.48
CA HIS A 69 -5.83 18.53 10.45
C HIS A 69 -7.27 18.15 10.09
N PHE A 70 -7.55 16.86 9.94
CA PHE A 70 -8.86 16.36 9.47
C PHE A 70 -9.76 15.85 10.59
N GLY A 71 -9.23 15.56 11.77
CA GLY A 71 -10.01 15.10 12.94
C GLY A 71 -10.38 13.62 12.91
N PHE A 72 -9.74 12.82 12.06
CA PHE A 72 -9.91 11.36 12.03
C PHE A 72 -8.57 10.67 11.84
N THR A 73 -8.49 9.40 12.25
CA THR A 73 -7.27 8.59 12.10
C THR A 73 -7.20 7.93 10.73
N VAL A 74 -6.00 7.93 10.15
CA VAL A 74 -5.68 7.23 8.90
C VAL A 74 -4.37 6.47 9.11
N SER A 75 -4.38 5.16 8.87
CA SER A 75 -3.15 4.38 8.90
C SER A 75 -2.32 4.63 7.66
N CYS A 76 -1.03 4.88 7.84
CA CYS A 76 -0.08 5.15 6.76
C CYS A 76 1.07 4.16 6.79
N LEU A 77 1.54 3.77 5.61
CA LEU A 77 2.80 3.06 5.44
C LEU A 77 3.73 3.93 4.61
N VAL A 78 5.01 3.98 4.98
CA VAL A 78 6.03 4.68 4.20
C VAL A 78 7.07 3.66 3.77
N ARG A 79 7.39 3.64 2.47
CA ARG A 79 8.35 2.71 1.88
C ARG A 79 9.25 3.43 0.88
N ASP A 80 10.53 3.08 0.87
CA ASP A 80 11.48 3.64 -0.09
C ASP A 80 11.37 2.97 -1.47
N GLY A 81 12.00 3.59 -2.46
CA GLY A 81 11.98 3.10 -3.83
C GLY A 81 12.68 1.74 -3.98
N SER A 82 13.73 1.49 -3.21
CA SER A 82 14.46 0.21 -3.25
C SER A 82 13.55 -0.96 -2.85
N TYR A 83 12.81 -0.79 -1.77
CA TYR A 83 11.82 -1.79 -1.33
C TYR A 83 10.71 -1.98 -2.37
N LEU A 84 10.12 -0.89 -2.85
CA LEU A 84 9.04 -0.96 -3.84
C LEU A 84 9.47 -1.64 -5.14
N GLY A 85 10.67 -1.32 -5.61
CA GLY A 85 11.26 -1.95 -6.79
C GLY A 85 11.51 -3.44 -6.59
N ALA A 86 12.03 -3.83 -5.41
CA ALA A 86 12.26 -5.24 -5.08
C ALA A 86 10.94 -6.04 -5.05
N ILE A 87 9.88 -5.47 -4.48
CA ILE A 87 8.56 -6.12 -4.45
C ILE A 87 8.01 -6.31 -5.86
N ALA A 88 8.08 -5.29 -6.71
CA ALA A 88 7.62 -5.40 -8.09
C ALA A 88 8.43 -6.44 -8.89
N GLY A 89 9.75 -6.44 -8.70
CA GLY A 89 10.65 -7.38 -9.40
C GLY A 89 10.51 -8.83 -8.95
N ALA A 90 10.04 -9.06 -7.73
CA ALA A 90 9.86 -10.41 -7.16
C ALA A 90 8.45 -10.98 -7.38
N CYS A 91 7.59 -10.31 -8.15
CA CYS A 91 6.22 -10.75 -8.38
C CYS A 91 6.19 -12.18 -8.97
N PRO A 92 5.51 -13.13 -8.30
CA PRO A 92 5.49 -14.53 -8.73
C PRO A 92 4.46 -14.84 -9.83
N PHE A 93 3.65 -13.85 -10.21
CA PHE A 93 2.65 -13.98 -11.27
C PHE A 93 3.13 -13.34 -12.57
N PRO A 94 2.63 -13.78 -13.74
CA PRO A 94 3.05 -13.25 -15.04
C PRO A 94 2.40 -11.89 -15.31
N ALA A 95 2.84 -10.87 -14.59
CA ALA A 95 2.25 -9.53 -14.60
C ALA A 95 2.12 -8.92 -16.00
N ALA A 96 3.07 -9.20 -16.89
CA ALA A 96 3.02 -8.70 -18.27
C ALA A 96 1.83 -9.24 -19.08
N ASP A 97 1.29 -10.40 -18.68
CA ASP A 97 0.19 -11.08 -19.37
C ASP A 97 -1.16 -10.83 -18.69
N LEU A 98 -1.17 -10.03 -17.61
CA LEU A 98 -2.37 -9.75 -16.82
C LEU A 98 -2.81 -8.30 -16.96
N GLU A 99 -4.12 -8.08 -16.86
CA GLU A 99 -4.64 -6.72 -16.69
C GLU A 99 -4.35 -6.23 -15.26
N ALA A 100 -4.11 -4.94 -15.11
CA ALA A 100 -3.77 -4.35 -13.82
C ALA A 100 -4.81 -4.63 -12.73
N LYS A 101 -6.09 -4.71 -13.09
CA LYS A 101 -7.19 -5.00 -12.16
C LYS A 101 -7.18 -6.45 -11.63
N GLN A 102 -6.42 -7.34 -12.25
CA GLN A 102 -6.32 -8.75 -11.87
C GLN A 102 -5.20 -9.02 -10.88
N LEU A 103 -4.27 -8.08 -10.73
CA LEU A 103 -3.09 -8.26 -9.88
C LEU A 103 -2.98 -7.10 -8.89
N HIS A 104 -2.89 -7.45 -7.61
CA HIS A 104 -2.78 -6.49 -6.51
C HIS A 104 -1.62 -6.86 -5.60
N VAL A 105 -1.01 -5.86 -5.00
CA VAL A 105 -0.04 -6.04 -3.92
C VAL A 105 -0.61 -5.40 -2.67
N THR A 106 -0.62 -6.16 -1.58
CA THR A 106 -0.89 -5.63 -0.24
C THR A 106 0.45 -5.44 0.46
N TYR A 107 0.73 -4.23 0.89
CA TYR A 107 1.91 -3.90 1.69
C TYR A 107 1.52 -3.93 3.16
N PHE A 108 2.36 -4.54 4.00
CA PHE A 108 2.11 -4.67 5.43
C PHE A 108 3.09 -3.84 6.25
N SER A 109 2.64 -3.44 7.43
CA SER A 109 3.46 -2.71 8.41
C SER A 109 4.61 -3.56 8.96
N GLU A 110 4.43 -4.89 9.01
CA GLU A 110 5.38 -5.84 9.56
C GLU A 110 5.51 -7.08 8.68
N PRO A 111 6.56 -7.91 8.88
CA PRO A 111 6.69 -9.18 8.18
C PRO A 111 5.48 -10.08 8.40
N VAL A 112 5.09 -10.81 7.37
CA VAL A 112 3.99 -11.79 7.41
C VAL A 112 4.52 -13.18 7.10
N THR A 113 3.91 -14.18 7.74
CA THR A 113 4.25 -15.59 7.54
C THR A 113 3.01 -16.38 7.14
N GLU A 114 3.21 -17.57 6.61
CA GLU A 114 2.12 -18.45 6.18
C GLU A 114 1.16 -18.79 7.31
N ASP A 115 1.63 -18.86 8.54
CA ASP A 115 0.81 -19.16 9.72
C ASP A 115 -0.37 -18.21 9.87
N ARG A 116 -0.17 -16.93 9.54
CA ARG A 116 -1.23 -15.92 9.61
C ARG A 116 -2.41 -16.25 8.68
N PHE A 117 -2.13 -16.92 7.59
CA PHE A 117 -3.09 -17.26 6.55
C PHE A 117 -3.49 -18.74 6.55
N ALA A 118 -3.11 -19.49 7.58
CA ALA A 118 -3.32 -20.94 7.65
C ALA A 118 -4.80 -21.36 7.58
N ALA A 119 -5.71 -20.50 8.03
CA ALA A 119 -7.16 -20.78 7.98
C ALA A 119 -7.76 -20.61 6.58
N ILE A 120 -6.98 -20.10 5.61
CA ILE A 120 -7.44 -19.87 4.23
C ILE A 120 -7.00 -21.06 3.37
N ASP A 121 -7.98 -21.85 2.92
CA ASP A 121 -7.74 -22.92 1.96
C ASP A 121 -7.74 -22.36 0.54
N GLN A 122 -6.55 -22.19 -0.04
CA GLN A 122 -6.41 -21.62 -1.38
C GLN A 122 -7.09 -22.48 -2.47
N GLN A 123 -7.21 -23.79 -2.27
CA GLN A 123 -7.87 -24.66 -3.23
C GLN A 123 -9.35 -24.30 -3.43
N ALA A 124 -9.98 -23.81 -2.37
CA ALA A 124 -11.39 -23.38 -2.40
C ALA A 124 -11.61 -22.10 -3.22
N PHE A 125 -10.56 -21.34 -3.50
CA PHE A 125 -10.65 -20.05 -4.19
C PHE A 125 -10.13 -20.06 -5.62
N LEU A 126 -9.55 -21.16 -6.10
CA LEU A 126 -9.04 -21.23 -7.47
C LEU A 126 -10.09 -20.77 -8.48
N PRO A 127 -9.74 -20.02 -9.53
CA PRO A 127 -8.36 -19.67 -9.95
C PRO A 127 -7.71 -18.50 -9.21
N GLU A 128 -8.35 -17.90 -8.22
CA GLU A 128 -7.74 -16.87 -7.41
C GLU A 128 -6.60 -17.47 -6.58
N GLU A 129 -5.48 -16.74 -6.49
CA GLU A 129 -4.30 -17.20 -5.75
C GLU A 129 -3.61 -16.03 -5.05
N PHE A 130 -2.94 -16.33 -3.93
CA PHE A 130 -2.02 -15.36 -3.31
C PHE A 130 -0.66 -16.00 -3.02
N ARG A 131 0.35 -15.14 -2.95
CA ARG A 131 1.72 -15.50 -2.57
C ARG A 131 2.26 -14.42 -1.65
N LEU A 132 3.09 -14.82 -0.70
CA LEU A 132 3.72 -13.89 0.23
C LEU A 132 5.04 -13.37 -0.31
N GLY A 133 5.36 -12.11 0.05
CA GLY A 133 6.63 -11.48 -0.19
C GLY A 133 7.15 -10.83 1.09
N ASP A 134 8.21 -10.04 0.99
CA ASP A 134 8.77 -9.29 2.12
C ASP A 134 7.78 -8.20 2.56
N ARG A 135 7.12 -8.39 3.69
CA ARG A 135 6.08 -7.49 4.22
C ARG A 135 5.02 -7.15 3.15
N ALA A 136 4.69 -8.15 2.35
CA ALA A 136 3.78 -7.97 1.23
C ALA A 136 3.07 -9.27 0.87
N LEU A 137 1.96 -9.13 0.15
CA LEU A 137 1.18 -10.23 -0.39
C LEU A 137 0.78 -9.87 -1.82
N TYR A 138 1.02 -10.79 -2.75
CA TYR A 138 0.58 -10.68 -4.13
C TYR A 138 -0.73 -11.44 -4.30
N LEU A 139 -1.74 -10.81 -4.86
CA LEU A 139 -3.06 -11.40 -5.09
C LEU A 139 -3.39 -11.40 -6.57
N TYR A 140 -3.65 -12.59 -7.11
CA TYR A 140 -4.23 -12.77 -8.44
C TYR A 140 -5.73 -12.97 -8.30
N ALA A 141 -6.51 -12.05 -8.86
CA ALA A 141 -7.97 -12.08 -8.86
C ALA A 141 -8.48 -11.82 -10.28
N PRO A 142 -8.76 -12.88 -11.08
CA PRO A 142 -9.08 -12.73 -12.50
C PRO A 142 -10.31 -11.85 -12.78
N ASP A 143 -11.26 -11.82 -11.86
CA ASP A 143 -12.47 -10.99 -11.99
C ASP A 143 -12.37 -9.63 -11.29
N GLY A 144 -11.18 -9.26 -10.83
CA GLY A 144 -10.92 -8.02 -10.10
C GLY A 144 -11.19 -8.12 -8.61
N LEU A 145 -10.67 -7.14 -7.87
CA LEU A 145 -10.69 -7.13 -6.41
C LEU A 145 -12.12 -7.13 -5.83
N GLY A 146 -13.02 -6.35 -6.43
CA GLY A 146 -14.39 -6.19 -5.94
C GLY A 146 -15.25 -7.46 -6.00
N ARG A 147 -14.83 -8.44 -6.79
CA ARG A 147 -15.51 -9.74 -6.92
C ARG A 147 -14.71 -10.89 -6.32
N SER A 148 -13.56 -10.59 -5.73
CA SER A 148 -12.66 -11.60 -5.20
C SER A 148 -13.11 -12.11 -3.83
N LYS A 149 -13.48 -13.38 -3.78
CA LYS A 149 -13.79 -14.07 -2.52
C LYS A 149 -12.51 -14.28 -1.68
N LEU A 150 -11.39 -14.49 -2.35
CA LEU A 150 -10.10 -14.60 -1.68
C LEU A 150 -9.70 -13.28 -1.02
N ALA A 151 -9.86 -12.15 -1.71
CA ALA A 151 -9.61 -10.83 -1.11
C ALA A 151 -10.49 -10.59 0.12
N GLU A 152 -11.75 -10.98 0.06
CA GLU A 152 -12.67 -10.90 1.19
C GLU A 152 -12.17 -11.72 2.39
N ALA A 153 -11.71 -12.94 2.15
CA ALA A 153 -11.14 -13.80 3.18
C ALA A 153 -9.84 -13.22 3.76
N LEU A 154 -8.96 -12.68 2.91
CA LEU A 154 -7.70 -12.04 3.31
C LEU A 154 -7.91 -10.77 4.13
N ASN A 155 -9.03 -10.07 3.94
CA ASN A 155 -9.34 -8.83 4.65
C ASN A 155 -10.06 -9.02 5.98
N LYS A 156 -10.30 -10.25 6.42
CA LYS A 156 -10.94 -10.50 7.71
C LYS A 156 -10.09 -9.96 8.86
N PRO A 157 -10.72 -9.32 9.88
CA PRO A 157 -9.98 -8.80 11.03
C PRO A 157 -9.14 -9.86 11.76
N SER A 158 -9.60 -11.11 11.80
CA SER A 158 -8.85 -12.21 12.40
C SER A 158 -7.53 -12.51 11.68
N VAL A 159 -7.48 -12.31 10.36
CA VAL A 159 -6.27 -12.51 9.55
C VAL A 159 -5.31 -11.34 9.73
N ASN A 160 -5.82 -10.13 9.87
CA ASN A 160 -5.02 -8.90 9.94
C ASN A 160 -4.78 -8.39 11.36
N LYS A 161 -5.00 -9.24 12.35
CA LYS A 161 -4.83 -8.87 13.76
C LYS A 161 -3.40 -8.39 14.05
N GLY A 162 -3.29 -7.18 14.56
CA GLY A 162 -2.02 -6.60 14.98
C GLY A 162 -1.15 -6.01 13.88
N ILE A 163 -1.61 -6.02 12.63
CA ILE A 163 -0.88 -5.41 11.51
C ILE A 163 -1.78 -4.51 10.67
N THR A 164 -1.15 -3.59 9.96
CA THR A 164 -1.80 -2.76 8.95
C THR A 164 -1.38 -3.22 7.58
N GLY A 165 -2.36 -3.41 6.69
CA GLY A 165 -2.11 -3.73 5.30
C GLY A 165 -2.89 -2.76 4.40
N THR A 166 -2.31 -2.38 3.28
CA THR A 166 -2.98 -1.56 2.27
C THR A 166 -2.66 -2.08 0.88
N SER A 167 -3.69 -2.19 0.04
CA SER A 167 -3.58 -2.82 -1.27
C SER A 167 -3.56 -1.80 -2.40
N ARG A 168 -2.77 -2.10 -3.44
CA ARG A 168 -2.72 -1.31 -4.67
C ARG A 168 -2.77 -2.23 -5.88
N ASN A 169 -3.45 -1.79 -6.94
CA ASN A 169 -3.42 -2.53 -8.20
C ASN A 169 -2.06 -2.40 -8.89
N TRP A 170 -1.80 -3.27 -9.87
CA TRP A 170 -0.49 -3.35 -10.48
C TRP A 170 -0.03 -2.06 -11.19
N ASN A 171 -0.94 -1.31 -11.78
CA ASN A 171 -0.58 -0.02 -12.38
C ASN A 171 -0.04 0.96 -11.33
N THR A 172 -0.68 1.01 -10.17
CA THR A 172 -0.23 1.85 -9.07
C THR A 172 1.10 1.35 -8.50
N VAL A 173 1.28 0.04 -8.37
CA VAL A 173 2.55 -0.55 -7.93
C VAL A 173 3.70 -0.08 -8.83
N LEU A 174 3.56 -0.22 -10.14
CA LEU A 174 4.57 0.21 -11.11
C LEU A 174 4.79 1.73 -11.10
N LYS A 175 3.72 2.49 -10.95
CA LYS A 175 3.83 3.95 -10.88
C LYS A 175 4.60 4.41 -9.64
N LEU A 176 4.37 3.80 -8.50
CA LEU A 176 5.11 4.11 -7.28
C LEU A 176 6.59 3.75 -7.41
N VAL A 177 6.91 2.63 -8.05
CA VAL A 177 8.30 2.27 -8.37
C VAL A 177 8.95 3.36 -9.22
N GLN A 178 8.27 3.78 -10.29
CA GLN A 178 8.75 4.82 -11.18
C GLN A 178 8.99 6.15 -10.43
N LEU A 179 8.02 6.59 -9.65
CA LEU A 179 8.08 7.88 -8.94
C LEU A 179 9.13 7.92 -7.84
N THR A 180 9.46 6.76 -7.25
CA THR A 180 10.47 6.67 -6.19
C THR A 180 11.85 6.28 -6.69
N GLY A 181 12.02 6.05 -7.99
CA GLY A 181 13.30 5.66 -8.58
C GLY A 181 13.75 4.24 -8.20
N GLY A 182 12.81 3.36 -7.85
CA GLY A 182 13.08 1.98 -7.44
C GLY A 182 13.25 0.99 -8.59
N ALA A 183 13.25 1.47 -9.81
CA ALA A 183 13.37 0.61 -11.00
C ALA A 183 14.73 -0.06 -11.13
#